data_6b84969611f4bd19e5c41c0adf04f50c
#
_entry.id   6b84969611f4bd19e5c41c0adf04f50c
#
_cell.length_a   1.000
_cell.length_b   1.000
_cell.length_c   1.000
_cell.angle_alpha   90.00
_cell.angle_beta   90.00
_cell.angle_gamma   90.00
#
_symmetry.space_group_name_H-M   'P 1'
#
loop_
_entity.id
_entity.type
_entity.pdbx_description
1 polymer ?
#
loop_
_entity_poly.entity_id
_entity_poly.type
_entity_poly.pdbx_seq_one_letter_code
_entity_poly.pdbx_strand_id
1 'polypeptide(L)'
;MTNLISRKDFLKTGCALALALPFLSRTTALAKPLDTVGLQLYTLRNEVGKDLAGTLTRVAEIGYKELELFGYNNGTYFGKTPKELRTMLDGLGLKTPSGHFLVPQLQKDWDRAIDHAKELGQQYMVCAYLFPQERTKLDDYKRYVDLFNRAGEACQKAGIQFAYHNHDFEFQPLEGQMPYELILKGTDPKLVKMELDLYWATFAGKDPVELFKANPGRFPLVHLKDMAKTEKREFAEVGTGSINFQRIMDARKTAGIKHFFVEQDVAKEPLEAIAVSFRNVKKLSV
;
A
#
# COMPACT_ATOMS: atom_id res chain seq x y z
N MET A 1 55.04 -61.06 -34.03
CA MET A 1 53.69 -61.66 -34.18
C MET A 1 52.68 -60.58 -33.78
N THR A 2 52.15 -59.90 -34.74
CA THR A 2 51.21 -58.74 -34.57
C THR A 2 49.80 -59.29 -34.74
N ASN A 3 49.02 -59.30 -33.67
CA ASN A 3 47.61 -59.66 -33.71
C ASN A 3 46.80 -58.43 -34.15
N LEU A 4 46.29 -58.49 -35.37
CA LEU A 4 45.36 -57.53 -35.91
C LEU A 4 43.96 -57.79 -35.34
N ILE A 5 43.42 -56.81 -34.61
CA ILE A 5 42.04 -56.85 -34.12
C ILE A 5 41.09 -56.64 -35.30
N SER A 6 40.16 -57.58 -35.46
CA SER A 6 39.20 -57.62 -36.55
C SER A 6 38.16 -56.47 -36.42
N ARG A 7 37.83 -55.87 -37.61
CA ARG A 7 36.80 -54.79 -37.72
C ARG A 7 35.40 -55.18 -37.20
N LYS A 8 35.15 -56.43 -36.86
CA LYS A 8 33.88 -56.92 -36.33
C LYS A 8 33.70 -56.73 -34.81
N ASP A 9 34.81 -56.57 -34.06
CA ASP A 9 34.78 -56.41 -32.62
C ASP A 9 34.64 -54.94 -32.15
N PHE A 10 34.78 -54.02 -33.07
CA PHE A 10 34.62 -52.58 -32.77
C PHE A 10 33.17 -52.09 -32.75
N LEU A 11 32.22 -52.93 -33.19
CA LEU A 11 30.79 -52.58 -33.33
C LEU A 11 29.89 -53.08 -32.17
N LYS A 12 30.45 -53.64 -31.11
CA LYS A 12 29.66 -54.18 -29.99
C LYS A 12 29.79 -53.41 -28.67
N THR A 13 30.55 -52.33 -28.62
CA THR A 13 30.71 -51.50 -27.38
C THR A 13 30.36 -50.05 -27.63
N GLY A 14 29.27 -49.82 -28.38
CA GLY A 14 28.61 -48.51 -28.45
C GLY A 14 27.65 -48.35 -27.26
N CYS A 15 28.18 -48.08 -26.08
CA CYS A 15 27.35 -47.53 -25.01
C CYS A 15 26.85 -46.15 -25.43
N ALA A 16 25.60 -46.10 -25.87
CA ALA A 16 24.89 -44.85 -26.00
C ALA A 16 24.70 -44.23 -24.63
N LEU A 17 25.60 -43.32 -24.26
CA LEU A 17 25.34 -42.35 -23.18
C LEU A 17 24.28 -41.38 -23.69
N ALA A 18 23.03 -41.75 -23.48
CA ALA A 18 21.93 -40.79 -23.57
C ALA A 18 22.11 -39.80 -22.42
N LEU A 19 22.68 -38.65 -22.69
CA LEU A 19 22.64 -37.48 -21.82
C LEU A 19 21.16 -37.08 -21.67
N ALA A 20 20.49 -37.64 -20.68
CA ALA A 20 19.22 -37.14 -20.18
C ALA A 20 19.49 -35.76 -19.56
N LEU A 21 19.37 -34.70 -20.36
CA LEU A 21 19.22 -33.36 -19.86
C LEU A 21 17.95 -33.37 -18.99
N PRO A 22 18.04 -33.03 -17.71
CA PRO A 22 16.82 -32.82 -16.94
C PRO A 22 16.09 -31.65 -17.58
N PHE A 23 14.98 -31.92 -18.24
CA PHE A 23 13.96 -30.92 -18.51
C PHE A 23 13.54 -30.40 -17.14
N LEU A 24 14.17 -29.35 -16.65
CA LEU A 24 13.60 -28.50 -15.62
C LEU A 24 12.34 -27.90 -16.23
N SER A 25 11.23 -28.60 -16.09
CA SER A 25 9.93 -27.97 -16.25
C SER A 25 9.88 -26.86 -15.22
N ARG A 26 10.16 -25.62 -15.66
CA ARG A 26 9.71 -24.45 -14.91
C ARG A 26 8.19 -24.58 -14.82
N THR A 27 7.72 -25.19 -13.75
CA THR A 27 6.34 -24.99 -13.32
C THR A 27 6.22 -23.48 -13.10
N THR A 28 5.69 -22.79 -14.09
CA THR A 28 5.18 -21.44 -13.87
C THR A 28 4.12 -21.59 -12.79
N ALA A 29 4.49 -21.26 -11.56
CA ALA A 29 3.49 -21.17 -10.51
C ALA A 29 2.39 -20.26 -11.07
N LEU A 30 1.17 -20.80 -11.19
CA LEU A 30 0.02 -20.03 -11.62
C LEU A 30 -0.05 -18.81 -10.66
N ALA A 31 0.09 -17.63 -11.23
CA ALA A 31 0.00 -16.39 -10.48
C ALA A 31 -1.36 -16.37 -9.78
N LYS A 32 -1.36 -16.20 -8.46
CA LYS A 32 -2.60 -16.17 -7.67
C LYS A 32 -3.22 -14.78 -7.75
N PRO A 33 -4.55 -14.68 -7.83
CA PRO A 33 -5.22 -13.39 -7.67
C PRO A 33 -4.91 -12.79 -6.30
N LEU A 34 -4.99 -11.46 -6.20
CA LEU A 34 -4.86 -10.78 -4.92
C LEU A 34 -6.00 -11.21 -3.98
N ASP A 35 -5.67 -11.88 -2.87
CA ASP A 35 -6.67 -12.47 -1.97
C ASP A 35 -7.52 -11.38 -1.28
N THR A 36 -6.86 -10.35 -0.75
CA THR A 36 -7.50 -9.27 0.00
C THR A 36 -7.27 -7.93 -0.69
N VAL A 37 -8.35 -7.18 -0.85
CA VAL A 37 -8.32 -5.80 -1.37
C VAL A 37 -8.93 -4.91 -0.31
N GLY A 38 -8.22 -3.85 0.05
CA GLY A 38 -8.64 -2.82 0.98
C GLY A 38 -9.20 -1.60 0.25
N LEU A 39 -9.94 -0.79 0.98
CA LEU A 39 -10.48 0.51 0.55
C LEU A 39 -10.06 1.58 1.55
N GLN A 40 -9.45 2.68 1.07
CA GLN A 40 -9.37 3.90 1.86
C GLN A 40 -10.74 4.58 1.84
N LEU A 41 -11.35 4.65 3.04
CA LEU A 41 -12.74 5.05 3.18
C LEU A 41 -12.99 6.54 2.85
N TYR A 42 -11.92 7.33 2.73
CA TYR A 42 -12.00 8.75 2.31
C TYR A 42 -12.64 8.93 0.93
N THR A 43 -12.54 7.94 0.05
CA THR A 43 -13.25 7.92 -1.24
C THR A 43 -14.75 8.11 -1.05
N LEU A 44 -15.31 7.56 0.04
CA LEU A 44 -16.73 7.59 0.38
C LEU A 44 -17.06 8.58 1.52
N ARG A 45 -16.23 9.63 1.71
CA ARG A 45 -16.37 10.56 2.85
C ARG A 45 -17.73 11.24 2.95
N ASN A 46 -18.35 11.52 1.81
CA ASN A 46 -19.68 12.13 1.77
C ASN A 46 -20.78 11.11 2.09
N GLU A 47 -20.61 9.87 1.65
CA GLU A 47 -21.53 8.75 1.84
C GLU A 47 -21.56 8.32 3.31
N VAL A 48 -20.38 8.10 3.92
CA VAL A 48 -20.26 7.75 5.33
C VAL A 48 -20.79 8.85 6.26
N GLY A 49 -20.68 10.10 5.84
CA GLY A 49 -21.23 11.24 6.57
C GLY A 49 -22.76 11.27 6.57
N LYS A 50 -23.41 10.68 5.56
CA LYS A 50 -24.88 10.61 5.44
C LYS A 50 -25.42 9.32 6.06
N ASP A 51 -24.84 8.18 5.74
CA ASP A 51 -25.24 6.85 6.21
C ASP A 51 -24.02 5.93 6.30
N LEU A 52 -23.42 5.90 7.48
CA LEU A 52 -22.26 5.05 7.73
C LEU A 52 -22.60 3.57 7.57
N ALA A 53 -23.72 3.11 8.15
CA ALA A 53 -24.06 1.68 8.16
C ALA A 53 -24.39 1.16 6.75
N GLY A 54 -25.22 1.88 6.00
CA GLY A 54 -25.54 1.53 4.63
C GLY A 54 -24.31 1.58 3.71
N THR A 55 -23.45 2.58 3.89
CA THR A 55 -22.19 2.68 3.11
C THR A 55 -21.26 1.50 3.37
N LEU A 56 -21.03 1.14 4.64
CA LEU A 56 -20.18 -0.02 4.98
C LEU A 56 -20.78 -1.34 4.46
N THR A 57 -22.10 -1.49 4.50
CA THR A 57 -22.80 -2.64 3.92
C THR A 57 -22.51 -2.75 2.41
N ARG A 58 -22.64 -1.65 1.67
CA ARG A 58 -22.35 -1.62 0.24
C ARG A 58 -20.88 -1.96 -0.07
N VAL A 59 -19.95 -1.47 0.73
CA VAL A 59 -18.51 -1.79 0.59
C VAL A 59 -18.27 -3.30 0.79
N ALA A 60 -18.89 -3.91 1.80
CA ALA A 60 -18.79 -5.35 2.05
C ALA A 60 -19.42 -6.18 0.93
N GLU A 61 -20.58 -5.77 0.39
CA GLU A 61 -21.27 -6.39 -0.75
C GLU A 61 -20.45 -6.36 -2.04
N ILE A 62 -19.72 -5.26 -2.31
CA ILE A 62 -18.79 -5.16 -3.45
C ILE A 62 -17.67 -6.21 -3.34
N GLY A 63 -17.29 -6.57 -2.11
CA GLY A 63 -16.32 -7.63 -1.82
C GLY A 63 -15.06 -7.18 -1.12
N TYR A 64 -14.92 -5.92 -0.76
CA TYR A 64 -13.81 -5.44 0.05
C TYR A 64 -13.77 -6.18 1.40
N LYS A 65 -12.57 -6.40 1.93
CA LYS A 65 -12.37 -7.10 3.21
C LYS A 65 -11.59 -6.25 4.21
N GLU A 66 -10.88 -5.27 3.73
CA GLU A 66 -10.11 -4.34 4.57
C GLU A 66 -10.53 -2.91 4.30
N LEU A 67 -10.48 -2.11 5.35
CA LEU A 67 -10.68 -0.66 5.28
C LEU A 67 -9.45 0.03 5.87
N GLU A 68 -9.05 1.11 5.27
CA GLU A 68 -8.28 2.12 5.92
C GLU A 68 -9.21 3.25 6.34
N LEU A 69 -9.19 3.56 7.65
CA LEU A 69 -10.08 4.55 8.23
C LEU A 69 -9.49 5.95 8.13
N PHE A 70 -10.36 6.94 8.11
CA PHE A 70 -10.03 8.35 8.30
C PHE A 70 -10.98 8.98 9.30
N GLY A 71 -10.78 10.28 9.62
CA GLY A 71 -11.77 11.06 10.37
C GLY A 71 -11.78 10.79 11.86
N TYR A 72 -10.69 10.23 12.43
CA TYR A 72 -10.54 10.18 13.89
C TYR A 72 -10.58 11.59 14.48
N ASN A 73 -11.54 11.83 15.36
CA ASN A 73 -11.72 13.12 16.00
C ASN A 73 -12.26 12.96 17.43
N ASN A 74 -11.55 13.54 18.40
CA ASN A 74 -11.95 13.53 19.81
C ASN A 74 -12.33 12.14 20.37
N GLY A 75 -11.65 11.09 19.91
CA GLY A 75 -11.87 9.73 20.38
C GLY A 75 -12.98 8.96 19.66
N THR A 76 -13.49 9.48 18.56
CA THR A 76 -14.53 8.84 17.76
C THR A 76 -14.16 8.79 16.28
N TYR A 77 -14.84 7.91 15.53
CA TYR A 77 -14.85 7.86 14.07
C TYR A 77 -16.30 7.99 13.61
N PHE A 78 -16.60 8.98 12.80
CA PHE A 78 -17.96 9.20 12.27
C PHE A 78 -19.04 9.24 13.37
N GLY A 79 -18.70 9.77 14.55
CA GLY A 79 -19.60 9.83 15.72
C GLY A 79 -19.76 8.50 16.47
N LYS A 80 -19.01 7.45 16.11
CA LYS A 80 -18.97 6.16 16.81
C LYS A 80 -17.72 6.03 17.66
N THR A 81 -17.86 5.44 18.83
CA THR A 81 -16.70 4.99 19.60
C THR A 81 -15.97 3.86 18.84
N PRO A 82 -14.68 3.63 19.09
CA PRO A 82 -13.94 2.52 18.50
C PRO A 82 -14.64 1.17 18.67
N LYS A 83 -15.21 0.91 19.84
CA LYS A 83 -15.96 -0.31 20.15
C LYS A 83 -17.22 -0.48 19.30
N GLU A 84 -18.01 0.57 19.18
CA GLU A 84 -19.21 0.55 18.32
C GLU A 84 -18.85 0.33 16.87
N LEU A 85 -17.84 1.05 16.37
CA LEU A 85 -17.36 0.89 14.99
C LEU A 85 -16.81 -0.53 14.76
N ARG A 86 -16.00 -1.06 15.69
CA ARG A 86 -15.51 -2.43 15.64
C ARG A 86 -16.64 -3.45 15.51
N THR A 87 -17.69 -3.31 16.35
CA THR A 87 -18.85 -4.21 16.29
C THR A 87 -19.56 -4.15 14.93
N MET A 88 -19.70 -2.95 14.36
CA MET A 88 -20.31 -2.79 13.02
C MET A 88 -19.46 -3.47 11.94
N LEU A 89 -18.14 -3.27 11.97
CA LEU A 89 -17.20 -3.86 10.99
C LEU A 89 -17.17 -5.39 11.10
N ASP A 90 -17.10 -5.93 12.31
CA ASP A 90 -17.10 -7.37 12.55
C ASP A 90 -18.40 -8.03 12.03
N GLY A 91 -19.56 -7.38 12.22
CA GLY A 91 -20.85 -7.83 11.70
C GLY A 91 -20.93 -7.90 10.17
N LEU A 92 -20.07 -7.13 9.48
CA LEU A 92 -19.97 -7.11 8.02
C LEU A 92 -18.78 -7.92 7.49
N GLY A 93 -17.99 -8.53 8.37
CA GLY A 93 -16.76 -9.26 8.00
C GLY A 93 -15.67 -8.34 7.44
N LEU A 94 -15.67 -7.06 7.83
CA LEU A 94 -14.67 -6.06 7.46
C LEU A 94 -13.63 -5.94 8.57
N LYS A 95 -12.37 -5.75 8.18
CA LYS A 95 -11.25 -5.45 9.08
C LYS A 95 -10.71 -4.07 8.78
N THR A 96 -10.10 -3.44 9.78
CA THR A 96 -9.42 -2.15 9.58
C THR A 96 -7.96 -2.23 10.05
N PRO A 97 -7.06 -2.76 9.19
CA PRO A 97 -5.65 -2.88 9.57
C PRO A 97 -4.93 -1.53 9.65
N SER A 98 -5.48 -0.47 9.07
CA SER A 98 -4.86 0.85 9.02
C SER A 98 -5.84 1.99 9.24
N GLY A 99 -5.32 3.14 9.66
CA GLY A 99 -6.09 4.37 9.80
C GLY A 99 -5.25 5.62 9.66
N HIS A 100 -5.85 6.64 9.06
CA HIS A 100 -5.29 7.96 8.81
C HIS A 100 -5.51 8.91 9.99
N PHE A 101 -4.45 9.57 10.40
CA PHE A 101 -4.40 10.58 11.47
C PHE A 101 -3.72 11.85 10.95
N LEU A 102 -4.00 12.98 11.58
CA LEU A 102 -3.41 14.25 11.24
C LEU A 102 -2.42 14.71 12.32
N VAL A 103 -1.57 15.67 12.00
CA VAL A 103 -0.54 16.20 12.91
C VAL A 103 -1.09 16.60 14.29
N PRO A 104 -2.26 17.25 14.42
CA PRO A 104 -2.80 17.57 15.74
C PRO A 104 -3.02 16.37 16.67
N GLN A 105 -3.43 15.21 16.14
CA GLN A 105 -3.58 13.99 16.94
C GLN A 105 -2.22 13.47 17.41
N LEU A 106 -1.21 13.48 16.53
CA LEU A 106 0.15 13.07 16.87
C LEU A 106 0.76 13.93 17.99
N GLN A 107 0.38 15.22 18.04
CA GLN A 107 0.93 16.18 18.99
C GLN A 107 0.21 16.22 20.34
N LYS A 108 -1.10 15.96 20.35
CA LYS A 108 -1.94 16.28 21.52
C LYS A 108 -2.67 15.08 22.11
N ASP A 109 -2.88 13.99 21.35
CA ASP A 109 -3.81 12.93 21.72
C ASP A 109 -3.31 11.54 21.26
N TRP A 110 -2.01 11.40 21.06
CA TRP A 110 -1.47 10.21 20.39
C TRP A 110 -1.67 8.92 21.19
N ASP A 111 -1.43 8.93 22.49
CA ASP A 111 -1.58 7.76 23.35
C ASP A 111 -3.04 7.24 23.35
N ARG A 112 -4.03 8.15 23.45
CA ARG A 112 -5.44 7.78 23.34
C ARG A 112 -5.78 7.27 21.93
N ALA A 113 -5.24 7.88 20.89
CA ALA A 113 -5.44 7.42 19.52
C ALA A 113 -4.87 6.00 19.32
N ILE A 114 -3.71 5.69 19.92
CA ILE A 114 -3.10 4.36 19.92
C ILE A 114 -4.01 3.33 20.62
N ASP A 115 -4.55 3.65 21.79
CA ASP A 115 -5.48 2.75 22.50
C ASP A 115 -6.73 2.45 21.68
N HIS A 116 -7.28 3.45 21.00
CA HIS A 116 -8.43 3.30 20.12
C HIS A 116 -8.08 2.51 18.84
N ALA A 117 -6.90 2.71 18.29
CA ALA A 117 -6.41 1.92 17.16
C ALA A 117 -6.27 0.44 17.53
N LYS A 118 -5.77 0.13 18.74
CA LYS A 118 -5.73 -1.24 19.27
C LYS A 118 -7.12 -1.86 19.42
N GLU A 119 -8.08 -1.10 19.96
CA GLU A 119 -9.47 -1.57 20.11
C GLU A 119 -10.08 -1.91 18.74
N LEU A 120 -9.78 -1.14 17.70
CA LEU A 120 -10.18 -1.39 16.32
C LEU A 120 -9.41 -2.55 15.66
N GLY A 121 -8.28 -2.98 16.24
CA GLY A 121 -7.41 -4.01 15.67
C GLY A 121 -6.50 -3.48 14.56
N GLN A 122 -6.21 -2.18 14.57
CA GLN A 122 -5.28 -1.58 13.61
C GLN A 122 -3.85 -2.08 13.84
N GLN A 123 -3.16 -2.34 12.75
CA GLN A 123 -1.75 -2.73 12.71
C GLN A 123 -0.87 -1.53 12.32
N TYR A 124 -1.47 -0.54 11.66
CA TYR A 124 -0.81 0.66 11.15
C TYR A 124 -1.58 1.91 11.54
N MET A 125 -0.84 2.94 11.94
CA MET A 125 -1.33 4.30 12.12
C MET A 125 -0.54 5.23 11.22
N VAL A 126 -1.23 5.94 10.33
CA VAL A 126 -0.61 6.68 9.24
C VAL A 126 -0.83 8.18 9.42
N CYS A 127 0.23 8.99 9.38
CA CYS A 127 0.08 10.43 9.20
C CYS A 127 -0.33 10.70 7.75
N ALA A 128 -1.57 11.16 7.56
CA ALA A 128 -2.23 11.21 6.26
C ALA A 128 -1.82 12.41 5.40
N TYR A 129 -1.53 13.55 6.02
CA TYR A 129 -1.37 14.82 5.29
C TYR A 129 -0.66 15.86 6.13
N LEU A 130 0.11 16.70 5.46
CA LEU A 130 0.64 17.96 6.02
C LEU A 130 -0.07 19.12 5.33
N PHE A 131 -0.83 19.92 6.08
CA PHE A 131 -1.52 21.07 5.51
C PHE A 131 -0.54 22.16 5.04
N PRO A 132 -0.90 23.03 4.08
CA PRO A 132 0.01 24.05 3.56
C PRO A 132 0.72 24.88 4.62
N GLN A 133 0.02 25.24 5.72
CA GLN A 133 0.59 26.00 6.84
C GLN A 133 1.58 25.18 7.70
N GLU A 134 1.58 23.85 7.56
CA GLU A 134 2.45 22.92 8.28
C GLU A 134 3.74 22.60 7.52
N ARG A 135 3.86 23.01 6.25
CA ARG A 135 4.95 22.65 5.32
C ARG A 135 5.50 23.81 4.52
N THR A 136 5.71 24.97 5.16
CA THR A 136 6.08 26.22 4.49
C THR A 136 7.56 26.29 4.13
N LYS A 137 8.42 25.59 4.87
CA LYS A 137 9.87 25.58 4.72
C LYS A 137 10.46 24.22 5.10
N LEU A 138 11.71 23.99 4.71
CA LEU A 138 12.38 22.70 4.95
C LEU A 138 12.50 22.35 6.44
N ASP A 139 12.67 23.35 7.32
CA ASP A 139 12.73 23.12 8.75
C ASP A 139 11.42 22.61 9.34
N ASP A 140 10.28 22.84 8.69
CA ASP A 140 9.01 22.23 9.10
C ASP A 140 9.10 20.71 8.94
N TYR A 141 9.60 20.24 7.81
CA TYR A 141 9.79 18.81 7.54
C TYR A 141 10.80 18.16 8.49
N LYS A 142 11.87 18.87 8.89
CA LYS A 142 12.81 18.36 9.91
C LYS A 142 12.11 18.14 11.25
N ARG A 143 11.24 19.08 11.66
CA ARG A 143 10.43 18.90 12.88
C ARG A 143 9.47 17.71 12.79
N TYR A 144 8.92 17.42 11.59
CA TYR A 144 8.09 16.24 11.39
C TYR A 144 8.89 14.95 11.39
N VAL A 145 10.12 14.93 10.92
CA VAL A 145 11.02 13.77 11.09
C VAL A 145 11.13 13.40 12.58
N ASP A 146 11.39 14.37 13.45
CA ASP A 146 11.46 14.13 14.89
C ASP A 146 10.11 13.71 15.49
N LEU A 147 9.01 14.34 15.06
CA LEU A 147 7.66 13.99 15.50
C LEU A 147 7.30 12.56 15.10
N PHE A 148 7.58 12.17 13.85
CA PHE A 148 7.26 10.86 13.33
C PHE A 148 8.08 9.75 13.99
N ASN A 149 9.37 9.99 14.30
CA ASN A 149 10.18 9.06 15.08
C ASN A 149 9.57 8.85 16.47
N ARG A 150 9.20 9.91 17.19
CA ARG A 150 8.54 9.78 18.50
C ARG A 150 7.17 9.09 18.43
N ALA A 151 6.36 9.43 17.43
CA ALA A 151 5.08 8.77 17.18
C ALA A 151 5.27 7.28 16.89
N GLY A 152 6.30 6.93 16.10
CA GLY A 152 6.67 5.56 15.80
C GLY A 152 7.15 4.78 17.03
N GLU A 153 7.91 5.40 17.93
CA GLU A 153 8.30 4.78 19.21
C GLU A 153 7.09 4.44 20.08
N ALA A 154 6.12 5.37 20.17
CA ALA A 154 4.90 5.14 20.92
C ALA A 154 4.06 4.00 20.31
N CYS A 155 3.89 4.00 18.99
CA CYS A 155 3.21 2.93 18.26
C CYS A 155 3.90 1.58 18.46
N GLN A 156 5.23 1.52 18.35
CA GLN A 156 6.00 0.28 18.49
C GLN A 156 5.81 -0.34 19.87
N LYS A 157 5.79 0.47 20.94
CA LYS A 157 5.51 0.01 22.32
C LYS A 157 4.13 -0.61 22.45
N ALA A 158 3.18 -0.18 21.64
CA ALA A 158 1.81 -0.69 21.59
C ALA A 158 1.63 -1.88 20.61
N GLY A 159 2.68 -2.27 19.87
CA GLY A 159 2.62 -3.33 18.87
C GLY A 159 2.01 -2.87 17.54
N ILE A 160 1.98 -1.57 17.27
CA ILE A 160 1.48 -0.95 16.04
C ILE A 160 2.66 -0.35 15.27
N GLN A 161 2.57 -0.31 13.95
CA GLN A 161 3.55 0.33 13.08
C GLN A 161 3.07 1.73 12.67
N PHE A 162 3.88 2.74 12.90
CA PHE A 162 3.63 4.08 12.35
C PHE A 162 4.07 4.18 10.90
N ALA A 163 3.31 4.94 10.07
CA ALA A 163 3.67 5.24 8.69
C ALA A 163 3.34 6.70 8.31
N TYR A 164 3.91 7.13 7.19
CA TYR A 164 3.64 8.43 6.57
C TYR A 164 3.12 8.23 5.15
N HIS A 165 2.03 8.91 4.78
CA HIS A 165 1.42 8.92 3.46
C HIS A 165 1.82 10.20 2.70
N ASN A 166 2.23 10.03 1.44
CA ASN A 166 2.67 11.13 0.59
C ASN A 166 1.58 11.64 -0.35
N HIS A 167 1.78 12.90 -0.75
CA HIS A 167 1.15 13.51 -1.92
C HIS A 167 2.21 13.90 -2.96
N ASP A 168 1.89 14.80 -3.87
CA ASP A 168 2.81 15.30 -4.89
C ASP A 168 3.79 16.34 -4.34
N PHE A 169 3.37 17.13 -3.35
CA PHE A 169 4.14 18.27 -2.86
C PHE A 169 5.44 17.87 -2.15
N GLU A 170 5.52 16.68 -1.55
CA GLU A 170 6.79 16.21 -0.96
C GLU A 170 7.85 15.89 -2.02
N PHE A 171 7.42 15.67 -3.25
CA PHE A 171 8.31 15.45 -4.40
C PHE A 171 8.65 16.75 -5.15
N GLN A 172 8.20 17.90 -4.69
CA GLN A 172 8.61 19.20 -5.20
C GLN A 172 9.82 19.74 -4.39
N PRO A 173 10.90 20.17 -5.06
CA PRO A 173 12.05 20.75 -4.35
C PRO A 173 11.64 21.96 -3.52
N LEU A 174 12.01 21.97 -2.26
CA LEU A 174 11.83 23.08 -1.34
C LEU A 174 13.23 23.45 -0.80
N GLU A 175 13.64 24.71 -0.96
CA GLU A 175 14.97 25.18 -0.53
C GLU A 175 16.13 24.27 -1.04
N GLY A 176 15.99 23.75 -2.26
CA GLY A 176 17.00 22.90 -2.90
C GLY A 176 17.04 21.43 -2.44
N GLN A 177 16.14 21.02 -1.57
CA GLN A 177 16.03 19.62 -1.13
C GLN A 177 14.64 19.05 -1.41
N MET A 178 14.57 17.73 -1.49
CA MET A 178 13.32 16.99 -1.69
C MET A 178 12.71 16.62 -0.33
N PRO A 179 11.56 17.19 0.07
CA PRO A 179 10.94 16.89 1.36
C PRO A 179 10.68 15.40 1.58
N TYR A 180 10.24 14.67 0.54
CA TYR A 180 10.04 13.23 0.64
C TYR A 180 11.31 12.48 1.06
N GLU A 181 12.43 12.81 0.43
CA GLU A 181 13.72 12.19 0.78
C GLU A 181 14.17 12.53 2.19
N LEU A 182 13.89 13.77 2.63
CA LEU A 182 14.20 14.18 3.99
C LEU A 182 13.42 13.36 5.02
N ILE A 183 12.11 13.16 4.82
CA ILE A 183 11.30 12.30 5.69
C ILE A 183 11.82 10.85 5.61
N LEU A 184 12.01 10.32 4.40
CA LEU A 184 12.39 8.93 4.17
C LEU A 184 13.75 8.57 4.80
N LYS A 185 14.74 9.49 4.68
CA LYS A 185 16.11 9.28 5.18
C LYS A 185 16.28 9.69 6.63
N GLY A 186 15.52 10.68 7.10
CA GLY A 186 15.62 11.23 8.46
C GLY A 186 14.88 10.40 9.50
N THR A 187 13.93 9.56 9.07
CA THR A 187 13.18 8.70 9.99
C THR A 187 13.80 7.31 10.13
N ASP A 188 13.76 6.75 11.36
CA ASP A 188 14.20 5.38 11.61
C ASP A 188 13.30 4.37 10.84
N PRO A 189 13.87 3.53 9.96
CA PRO A 189 13.11 2.58 9.16
C PRO A 189 12.41 1.48 9.96
N LYS A 190 12.75 1.30 11.23
CA LYS A 190 12.05 0.38 12.13
C LYS A 190 10.83 1.03 12.78
N LEU A 191 10.88 2.33 13.03
CA LEU A 191 9.83 3.10 13.68
C LEU A 191 8.81 3.65 12.69
N VAL A 192 9.28 4.15 11.55
CA VAL A 192 8.46 4.84 10.55
C VAL A 192 8.51 4.08 9.23
N LYS A 193 7.38 3.69 8.74
CA LYS A 193 7.19 3.14 7.37
C LYS A 193 6.59 4.20 6.47
N MET A 194 6.47 3.87 5.19
CA MET A 194 5.83 4.74 4.21
C MET A 194 4.59 4.03 3.66
N GLU A 195 3.52 4.76 3.56
CA GLU A 195 2.39 4.40 2.72
C GLU A 195 2.53 5.16 1.41
N LEU A 196 2.90 4.45 0.34
CA LEU A 196 3.11 5.11 -0.95
C LEU A 196 1.79 5.26 -1.70
N ASP A 197 1.40 6.50 -1.94
CA ASP A 197 0.36 6.80 -2.91
C ASP A 197 0.94 6.75 -4.31
N LEU A 198 0.46 5.78 -5.11
CA LEU A 198 0.98 5.50 -6.44
C LEU A 198 0.62 6.58 -7.46
N TYR A 199 -0.56 7.19 -7.30
CA TYR A 199 -0.98 8.30 -8.15
C TYR A 199 -0.12 9.54 -7.90
N TRP A 200 -0.02 9.97 -6.65
CA TRP A 200 0.71 11.20 -6.32
C TRP A 200 2.20 11.09 -6.63
N ALA A 201 2.82 9.94 -6.38
CA ALA A 201 4.21 9.70 -6.77
C ALA A 201 4.39 9.76 -8.30
N THR A 202 3.49 9.09 -9.06
CA THR A 202 3.52 9.11 -10.53
C THR A 202 3.19 10.50 -11.09
N PHE A 203 2.24 11.20 -10.49
CA PHE A 203 1.87 12.57 -10.86
C PHE A 203 3.07 13.53 -10.71
N ALA A 204 3.86 13.35 -9.67
CA ALA A 204 5.10 14.09 -9.45
C ALA A 204 6.29 13.59 -10.30
N GLY A 205 6.06 12.68 -11.25
CA GLY A 205 7.10 12.15 -12.15
C GLY A 205 8.03 11.13 -11.51
N LYS A 206 7.65 10.53 -10.37
CA LYS A 206 8.43 9.47 -9.73
C LYS A 206 7.94 8.10 -10.18
N ASP A 207 8.87 7.16 -10.35
CA ASP A 207 8.54 5.77 -10.61
C ASP A 207 8.43 5.02 -9.27
N PRO A 208 7.24 4.50 -8.90
CA PRO A 208 7.06 3.76 -7.66
C PRO A 208 7.98 2.55 -7.52
N VAL A 209 8.26 1.83 -8.60
CA VAL A 209 9.12 0.64 -8.55
C VAL A 209 10.58 1.01 -8.30
N GLU A 210 11.05 2.13 -8.83
CA GLU A 210 12.39 2.63 -8.50
C GLU A 210 12.48 3.10 -7.04
N LEU A 211 11.42 3.71 -6.49
CA LEU A 211 11.35 4.02 -5.04
C LEU A 211 11.44 2.75 -4.19
N PHE A 212 10.74 1.68 -4.58
CA PHE A 212 10.79 0.38 -3.89
C PHE A 212 12.18 -0.25 -3.93
N LYS A 213 12.85 -0.22 -5.09
CA LYS A 213 14.21 -0.76 -5.24
C LYS A 213 15.23 0.01 -4.41
N ALA A 214 15.11 1.33 -4.38
CA ALA A 214 16.01 2.19 -3.61
C ALA A 214 15.81 2.05 -2.09
N ASN A 215 14.63 1.63 -1.65
CA ASN A 215 14.26 1.58 -0.23
C ASN A 215 13.50 0.27 0.10
N PRO A 216 14.12 -0.89 -0.02
CA PRO A 216 13.43 -2.17 0.15
C PRO A 216 12.86 -2.32 1.57
N GLY A 217 11.62 -2.84 1.64
CA GLY A 217 10.92 -3.08 2.91
C GLY A 217 10.38 -1.83 3.63
N ARG A 218 10.42 -0.66 2.99
CA ARG A 218 9.93 0.60 3.58
C ARG A 218 8.44 0.85 3.35
N PHE A 219 7.77 0.12 2.43
CA PHE A 219 6.43 0.43 1.92
C PHE A 219 5.43 -0.69 2.21
N PRO A 220 5.05 -0.95 3.47
CA PRO A 220 4.08 -1.99 3.78
C PRO A 220 2.66 -1.68 3.31
N LEU A 221 2.35 -0.43 3.05
CA LEU A 221 1.06 0.07 2.61
C LEU A 221 1.20 0.83 1.28
N VAL A 222 0.21 0.68 0.41
CA VAL A 222 0.12 1.46 -0.83
C VAL A 222 -1.33 1.85 -1.12
N HIS A 223 -1.52 3.08 -1.62
CA HIS A 223 -2.77 3.48 -2.22
C HIS A 223 -2.77 3.12 -3.70
N LEU A 224 -3.68 2.22 -4.08
CA LEU A 224 -4.01 1.95 -5.48
C LEU A 224 -4.95 3.05 -5.95
N LYS A 225 -4.36 4.12 -6.45
CA LYS A 225 -5.04 5.29 -7.00
C LYS A 225 -4.52 5.49 -8.41
N ASP A 226 -5.42 5.51 -9.41
CA ASP A 226 -5.05 5.52 -10.82
C ASP A 226 -5.18 6.92 -11.45
N MET A 227 -4.49 7.11 -12.55
CA MET A 227 -4.34 8.37 -13.26
C MET A 227 -4.90 8.26 -14.68
N ALA A 228 -5.85 9.09 -15.02
CA ALA A 228 -6.43 9.14 -16.36
C ALA A 228 -5.38 9.40 -17.45
N LYS A 229 -5.63 8.85 -18.65
CA LYS A 229 -4.77 9.03 -19.85
C LYS A 229 -5.00 10.35 -20.57
N THR A 230 -5.41 11.37 -19.84
CA THR A 230 -5.66 12.73 -20.35
C THR A 230 -4.47 13.64 -20.03
N GLU A 231 -4.40 14.79 -20.69
CA GLU A 231 -3.39 15.82 -20.38
C GLU A 231 -3.51 16.34 -18.95
N LYS A 232 -4.72 16.39 -18.40
CA LYS A 232 -4.96 16.84 -17.02
C LYS A 232 -4.61 15.80 -15.98
N ARG A 233 -4.47 14.53 -16.38
CA ARG A 233 -4.09 13.42 -15.50
C ARG A 233 -4.98 13.31 -14.26
N GLU A 234 -6.31 13.50 -14.42
CA GLU A 234 -7.28 13.40 -13.33
C GLU A 234 -7.27 11.99 -12.71
N PHE A 235 -7.96 11.84 -11.57
CA PHE A 235 -8.19 10.53 -10.97
C PHE A 235 -9.04 9.65 -11.89
N ALA A 236 -8.74 8.36 -11.86
CA ALA A 236 -9.48 7.33 -12.59
C ALA A 236 -9.69 6.10 -11.71
N GLU A 237 -10.68 5.30 -12.05
CA GLU A 237 -10.88 4.00 -11.43
C GLU A 237 -9.67 3.11 -11.70
N VAL A 238 -9.22 2.39 -10.66
CA VAL A 238 -8.03 1.54 -10.75
C VAL A 238 -8.13 0.55 -11.91
N GLY A 239 -7.11 0.53 -12.75
CA GLY A 239 -7.01 -0.33 -13.93
C GLY A 239 -7.65 0.25 -15.20
N THR A 240 -8.19 1.46 -15.16
CA THR A 240 -8.68 2.17 -16.35
C THR A 240 -7.73 3.27 -16.82
N GLY A 241 -6.82 3.69 -15.95
CA GLY A 241 -5.86 4.77 -16.18
C GLY A 241 -4.54 4.32 -16.80
N SER A 242 -3.49 5.04 -16.45
CA SER A 242 -2.14 4.90 -17.04
C SER A 242 -1.14 4.16 -16.15
N ILE A 243 -1.44 3.96 -14.85
CA ILE A 243 -0.52 3.32 -13.92
C ILE A 243 -0.50 1.82 -14.14
N ASN A 244 0.70 1.25 -14.32
CA ASN A 244 0.86 -0.19 -14.50
C ASN A 244 0.88 -0.91 -13.14
N PHE A 245 -0.30 -1.26 -12.62
CA PHE A 245 -0.44 -1.94 -11.33
C PHE A 245 0.16 -3.34 -11.32
N GLN A 246 0.20 -4.07 -12.45
CA GLN A 246 0.85 -5.38 -12.48
C GLN A 246 2.34 -5.26 -12.18
N ARG A 247 3.02 -4.26 -12.75
CA ARG A 247 4.44 -3.98 -12.44
C ARG A 247 4.65 -3.66 -10.95
N ILE A 248 3.67 -3.00 -10.31
CA ILE A 248 3.68 -2.74 -8.87
C ILE A 248 3.55 -4.06 -8.08
N MET A 249 2.60 -4.93 -8.47
CA MET A 249 2.42 -6.24 -7.84
C MET A 249 3.66 -7.12 -7.95
N ASP A 250 4.34 -7.10 -9.09
CA ASP A 250 5.58 -7.84 -9.31
C ASP A 250 6.70 -7.38 -8.35
N ALA A 251 6.72 -6.08 -8.01
CA ALA A 251 7.71 -5.48 -7.12
C ALA A 251 7.31 -5.53 -5.62
N ARG A 252 6.12 -6.05 -5.27
CA ARG A 252 5.57 -5.98 -3.90
C ARG A 252 6.47 -6.57 -2.82
N LYS A 253 7.21 -7.64 -3.13
CA LYS A 253 8.13 -8.27 -2.18
C LYS A 253 9.32 -7.36 -1.86
N THR A 254 9.87 -6.68 -2.86
CA THR A 254 10.95 -5.70 -2.69
C THR A 254 10.47 -4.52 -1.86
N ALA A 255 9.28 -4.00 -2.16
CA ALA A 255 8.67 -2.91 -1.42
C ALA A 255 8.33 -3.29 0.03
N GLY A 256 8.00 -4.57 0.28
CA GLY A 256 7.50 -5.08 1.56
C GLY A 256 6.01 -4.89 1.74
N ILE A 257 5.23 -4.75 0.64
CA ILE A 257 3.80 -4.44 0.70
C ILE A 257 3.03 -5.56 1.40
N LYS A 258 2.17 -5.17 2.32
CA LYS A 258 1.25 -6.02 3.09
C LYS A 258 -0.21 -5.73 2.78
N HIS A 259 -0.57 -4.46 2.61
CA HIS A 259 -1.93 -4.02 2.36
C HIS A 259 -1.98 -3.09 1.14
N PHE A 260 -3.06 -3.22 0.39
CA PHE A 260 -3.36 -2.47 -0.81
C PHE A 260 -4.72 -1.81 -0.61
N PHE A 261 -4.78 -0.49 -0.58
CA PHE A 261 -6.02 0.25 -0.42
C PHE A 261 -6.37 0.97 -1.73
N VAL A 262 -7.51 0.62 -2.30
CA VAL A 262 -8.09 1.40 -3.40
C VAL A 262 -8.50 2.76 -2.86
N GLU A 263 -8.19 3.82 -3.60
CA GLU A 263 -8.64 5.17 -3.29
C GLU A 263 -8.87 5.99 -4.55
N GLN A 264 -9.84 6.91 -4.50
CA GLN A 264 -10.07 7.93 -5.50
C GLN A 264 -10.60 9.20 -4.82
N ASP A 265 -9.80 10.27 -4.79
CA ASP A 265 -10.13 11.48 -4.03
C ASP A 265 -11.35 12.20 -4.56
N VAL A 266 -11.55 12.17 -5.89
CA VAL A 266 -12.70 12.75 -6.57
C VAL A 266 -13.27 11.74 -7.54
N ALA A 267 -14.48 11.27 -7.28
CA ALA A 267 -15.27 10.41 -8.14
C ALA A 267 -16.67 11.00 -8.28
N LYS A 268 -17.23 10.95 -9.50
CA LYS A 268 -18.59 11.40 -9.75
C LYS A 268 -19.62 10.51 -9.06
N GLU A 269 -19.41 9.20 -9.16
CA GLU A 269 -20.24 8.15 -8.56
C GLU A 269 -19.33 7.24 -7.70
N PRO A 270 -19.02 7.64 -6.44
CA PRO A 270 -17.96 6.98 -5.67
C PRO A 270 -18.19 5.48 -5.44
N LEU A 271 -19.44 5.05 -5.19
CA LEU A 271 -19.76 3.63 -4.98
C LEU A 271 -19.54 2.79 -6.25
N GLU A 272 -19.86 3.34 -7.43
CA GLU A 272 -19.56 2.65 -8.70
C GLU A 272 -18.05 2.67 -8.99
N ALA A 273 -17.38 3.78 -8.71
CA ALA A 273 -15.93 3.90 -8.91
C ALA A 273 -15.15 2.83 -8.11
N ILE A 274 -15.51 2.63 -6.83
CA ILE A 274 -14.86 1.57 -6.03
C ILE A 274 -15.24 0.17 -6.51
N ALA A 275 -16.45 -0.04 -7.03
CA ALA A 275 -16.86 -1.33 -7.58
C ALA A 275 -16.09 -1.67 -8.88
N VAL A 276 -15.88 -0.69 -9.78
CA VAL A 276 -15.04 -0.84 -10.96
C VAL A 276 -13.60 -1.14 -10.57
N SER A 277 -13.04 -0.36 -9.66
CA SER A 277 -11.68 -0.52 -9.15
C SER A 277 -11.48 -1.89 -8.53
N PHE A 278 -12.40 -2.36 -7.69
CA PHE A 278 -12.35 -3.69 -7.08
C PHE A 278 -12.28 -4.79 -8.14
N ARG A 279 -13.19 -4.78 -9.13
CA ARG A 279 -13.20 -5.76 -10.22
C ARG A 279 -11.88 -5.81 -10.99
N ASN A 280 -11.24 -4.67 -11.21
CA ASN A 280 -9.96 -4.59 -11.92
C ASN A 280 -8.79 -5.06 -11.06
N VAL A 281 -8.74 -4.66 -9.79
CA VAL A 281 -7.68 -5.11 -8.85
C VAL A 281 -7.72 -6.62 -8.67
N LYS A 282 -8.90 -7.24 -8.64
CA LYS A 282 -9.05 -8.71 -8.55
C LYS A 282 -8.52 -9.48 -9.76
N LYS A 283 -8.23 -8.81 -10.88
CA LYS A 283 -7.57 -9.40 -12.06
C LYS A 283 -6.04 -9.40 -11.96
N LEU A 284 -5.48 -8.61 -11.04
CA LEU A 284 -4.03 -8.54 -10.82
C LEU A 284 -3.52 -9.84 -10.20
N SER A 285 -2.31 -10.22 -10.59
CA SER A 285 -1.65 -11.45 -10.12
C SER A 285 -0.58 -11.12 -9.08
N VAL A 286 -0.42 -11.97 -8.05
CA VAL A 286 0.55 -11.79 -6.97
C VAL A 286 1.40 -13.05 -6.75
#